data_64395ddbeb238e7351c31cf0755dfad9
#
_entry.id   64395ddbeb238e7351c31cf0755dfad9
#
_cell.length_a   1.000
_cell.length_b   1.000
_cell.length_c   1.000
_cell.angle_alpha   90.00
_cell.angle_beta   90.00
_cell.angle_gamma   90.00
#
_symmetry.space_group_name_H-M   'P 1'
#
loop_
_entity.id
_entity.type
_entity.pdbx_description
1 polymer ?
#
loop_
_entity_poly.entity_id
_entity_poly.type
_entity_poly.pdbx_seq_one_letter_code
_entity_poly.pdbx_strand_id
1 'polypeptide(L)'
;MPSYIDTKYVNIISLRLPMFKRKNDGLYNFRCPFCGDSKKSKTKARGYFYQKRTDLFFRCHNCGQSNTFSNFLRQFDGELYKDYSLERYKQGVTGVGSNTPNPEFKHEKPKFHTKIDLPKISELENEHFAKKYLINRAIPPQFLSYLYYTEDFKTFVKTMTKRDYDLNENEQRIIIPFYDENKNLITFQGRAFTNTVLRYITIKMDEDSSKIFGLDRLNLEKNFYVVEGPFDSFFLSNCIAMAGSDIKFKSHEDIQTAMDEGKGTMVFDNEPRNKEIITRMEKVIEKGWNICIWPSTVKKKDLNDMYLSGISDLLEIINKNTYKSLLAKTHLAEWRKK
;
A
#
# COMPACT_ATOMS: atom_id res chain seq x y z
N MET A 1 4.90 17.00 -28.18
CA MET A 1 5.32 15.68 -28.72
C MET A 1 6.80 15.49 -28.44
N PRO A 2 7.27 14.26 -28.12
CA PRO A 2 8.69 13.97 -28.04
C PRO A 2 9.37 14.38 -29.33
N SER A 3 10.64 14.77 -29.25
CA SER A 3 11.36 15.08 -30.48
C SER A 3 11.37 13.84 -31.37
N TYR A 4 11.37 14.04 -32.68
CA TYR A 4 11.49 12.93 -33.64
C TYR A 4 12.71 12.05 -33.32
N ILE A 5 13.80 12.67 -32.88
CA ILE A 5 15.03 11.97 -32.47
C ILE A 5 14.77 11.07 -31.28
N ASP A 6 14.11 11.55 -30.23
CA ASP A 6 13.82 10.72 -29.05
C ASP A 6 12.98 9.52 -29.43
N THR A 7 11.94 9.72 -30.24
CA THR A 7 11.07 8.63 -30.73
C THR A 7 11.84 7.62 -31.56
N LYS A 8 12.74 8.07 -32.45
CA LYS A 8 13.61 7.21 -33.25
C LYS A 8 14.47 6.31 -32.34
N TYR A 9 15.14 6.88 -31.35
CA TYR A 9 16.03 6.12 -30.46
C TYR A 9 15.27 5.23 -29.48
N VAL A 10 14.08 5.62 -29.03
CA VAL A 10 13.19 4.71 -28.30
C VAL A 10 12.84 3.48 -29.13
N ASN A 11 12.50 3.66 -30.40
CA ASN A 11 12.18 2.53 -31.29
C ASN A 11 13.40 1.61 -31.50
N ILE A 12 14.61 2.15 -31.62
CA ILE A 12 15.83 1.37 -31.76
C ILE A 12 16.06 0.49 -30.52
N ILE A 13 15.89 1.01 -29.32
CA ILE A 13 16.12 0.24 -28.07
C ILE A 13 14.94 -0.61 -27.65
N SER A 14 13.76 -0.42 -28.24
CA SER A 14 12.51 -1.09 -27.83
C SER A 14 12.60 -2.60 -27.84
N LEU A 15 13.28 -3.19 -28.82
CA LEU A 15 13.49 -4.64 -28.93
C LEU A 15 14.42 -5.20 -27.83
N ARG A 16 15.22 -4.36 -27.21
CA ARG A 16 16.16 -4.72 -26.15
C ARG A 16 15.60 -4.45 -24.74
N LEU A 17 14.42 -3.83 -24.67
CA LEU A 17 13.71 -3.56 -23.41
C LEU A 17 12.63 -4.63 -23.18
N PRO A 18 12.79 -5.51 -22.21
CA PRO A 18 11.82 -6.58 -21.96
C PRO A 18 10.43 -6.02 -21.65
N MET A 19 9.39 -6.60 -22.19
CA MET A 19 7.99 -6.21 -22.02
C MET A 19 7.67 -4.78 -22.49
N PHE A 20 8.42 -4.27 -23.48
CA PHE A 20 8.19 -2.93 -23.99
C PHE A 20 6.78 -2.78 -24.59
N LYS A 21 6.08 -1.72 -24.18
CA LYS A 21 4.75 -1.36 -24.69
C LYS A 21 4.65 0.16 -24.85
N ARG A 22 4.23 0.60 -26.04
CA ARG A 22 3.83 1.99 -26.23
C ARG A 22 2.41 2.16 -25.68
N LYS A 23 2.24 3.05 -24.72
CA LYS A 23 0.93 3.35 -24.11
C LYS A 23 0.23 4.49 -24.84
N ASN A 24 0.94 5.57 -25.06
CA ASN A 24 0.49 6.77 -25.79
C ASN A 24 1.71 7.43 -26.45
N ASP A 25 1.50 8.53 -27.18
CA ASP A 25 2.59 9.34 -27.71
C ASP A 25 3.40 9.94 -26.57
N GLY A 26 4.68 9.57 -26.52
CA GLY A 26 5.60 10.01 -25.46
C GLY A 26 5.50 9.27 -24.15
N LEU A 27 4.70 8.18 -24.08
CA LEU A 27 4.61 7.32 -22.89
C LEU A 27 4.83 5.86 -23.28
N TYR A 28 5.89 5.26 -22.72
CA TYR A 28 6.28 3.87 -22.95
C TYR A 28 6.48 3.17 -21.62
N ASN A 29 6.10 1.90 -21.55
CA ASN A 29 6.26 1.06 -20.37
C ASN A 29 7.09 -0.17 -20.71
N PHE A 30 8.01 -0.56 -19.82
CA PHE A 30 8.88 -1.72 -20.02
C PHE A 30 9.44 -2.21 -18.67
N ARG A 31 10.00 -3.39 -18.68
CA ARG A 31 10.71 -3.93 -17.52
C ARG A 31 12.04 -3.20 -17.35
N CYS A 32 12.29 -2.64 -16.18
CA CYS A 32 13.49 -1.86 -15.92
C CYS A 32 14.78 -2.67 -16.16
N PRO A 33 15.66 -2.26 -17.06
CA PRO A 33 16.90 -3.00 -17.35
C PRO A 33 17.92 -2.93 -16.21
N PHE A 34 17.83 -1.90 -15.34
CA PHE A 34 18.81 -1.70 -14.29
C PHE A 34 18.52 -2.52 -13.02
N CYS A 35 17.26 -2.67 -12.63
CA CYS A 35 16.89 -3.42 -11.42
C CYS A 35 16.15 -4.73 -11.71
N GLY A 36 15.80 -5.01 -12.97
CA GLY A 36 15.06 -6.21 -13.35
C GLY A 36 13.64 -6.29 -12.77
N ASP A 37 13.11 -5.16 -12.25
CA ASP A 37 11.81 -5.06 -11.57
C ASP A 37 11.67 -6.01 -10.39
N SER A 38 10.93 -7.09 -10.53
CA SER A 38 10.65 -8.03 -9.46
C SER A 38 11.40 -9.35 -9.67
N LYS A 39 12.12 -9.80 -8.62
CA LYS A 39 12.74 -11.15 -8.62
C LYS A 39 11.68 -12.26 -8.58
N LYS A 40 10.49 -12.00 -8.02
CA LYS A 40 9.42 -12.98 -7.85
C LYS A 40 8.42 -13.03 -9.01
N SER A 41 8.30 -11.99 -9.81
CA SER A 41 7.31 -11.91 -10.91
C SER A 41 7.98 -11.50 -12.20
N LYS A 42 7.86 -12.36 -13.23
CA LYS A 42 8.38 -12.10 -14.58
C LYS A 42 7.46 -11.17 -15.40
N THR A 43 6.25 -10.90 -14.94
CA THR A 43 5.22 -10.12 -15.67
C THR A 43 5.15 -8.66 -15.26
N LYS A 44 5.93 -8.22 -14.28
CA LYS A 44 5.94 -6.82 -13.84
C LYS A 44 6.88 -5.96 -14.68
N ALA A 45 6.35 -4.83 -15.18
CA ALA A 45 7.07 -3.82 -15.96
C ALA A 45 6.81 -2.44 -15.34
N ARG A 46 7.80 -1.88 -14.63
CA ARG A 46 7.69 -0.64 -13.84
C ARG A 46 8.65 0.45 -14.30
N GLY A 47 9.39 0.21 -15.37
CA GLY A 47 10.16 1.22 -16.08
C GLY A 47 9.28 1.96 -17.05
N TYR A 48 9.42 3.29 -17.12
CA TYR A 48 8.67 4.15 -18.01
C TYR A 48 9.59 5.14 -18.69
N PHE A 49 9.36 5.36 -19.99
CA PHE A 49 9.72 6.64 -20.61
C PHE A 49 8.47 7.51 -20.68
N TYR A 50 8.62 8.76 -20.30
CA TYR A 50 7.56 9.75 -20.35
C TYR A 50 8.10 11.10 -20.76
N GLN A 51 7.28 11.85 -21.47
CA GLN A 51 7.63 13.20 -21.90
C GLN A 51 7.43 14.20 -20.76
N LYS A 52 8.43 15.06 -20.55
CA LYS A 52 8.32 16.23 -19.68
C LYS A 52 8.87 17.43 -20.43
N ARG A 53 7.99 18.39 -20.73
CA ARG A 53 8.28 19.50 -21.68
C ARG A 53 8.66 18.96 -23.06
N THR A 54 9.83 19.33 -23.59
CA THR A 54 10.34 18.88 -24.88
C THR A 54 11.18 17.62 -24.82
N ASP A 55 11.57 17.19 -23.64
CA ASP A 55 12.50 16.08 -23.42
C ASP A 55 11.80 14.82 -22.92
N LEU A 56 12.38 13.69 -23.25
CA LEU A 56 11.96 12.38 -22.75
C LEU A 56 12.75 12.03 -21.48
N PHE A 57 12.06 11.49 -20.47
CA PHE A 57 12.62 11.07 -19.19
C PHE A 57 12.38 9.60 -18.96
N PHE A 58 13.28 8.96 -18.22
CA PHE A 58 13.12 7.62 -17.67
C PHE A 58 12.78 7.70 -16.19
N ARG A 59 11.87 6.85 -15.73
CA ARG A 59 11.63 6.58 -14.32
C ARG A 59 11.26 5.11 -14.10
N CYS A 60 11.82 4.52 -13.07
CA CYS A 60 11.44 3.20 -12.59
C CYS A 60 10.73 3.29 -11.24
N HIS A 61 9.50 2.80 -11.16
CA HIS A 61 8.72 2.79 -9.91
C HIS A 61 9.12 1.64 -8.95
N ASN A 62 10.06 0.77 -9.36
CA ASN A 62 10.57 -0.27 -8.47
C ASN A 62 11.84 0.16 -7.72
N CYS A 63 12.84 0.70 -8.43
CA CYS A 63 14.10 1.13 -7.81
C CYS A 63 14.20 2.64 -7.56
N GLY A 64 13.21 3.42 -8.00
CA GLY A 64 13.19 4.87 -7.85
C GLY A 64 14.11 5.64 -8.80
N GLN A 65 14.91 4.95 -9.63
CA GLN A 65 15.84 5.60 -10.56
C GLN A 65 15.07 6.48 -11.55
N SER A 66 15.51 7.72 -11.70
CA SER A 66 14.96 8.71 -12.62
C SER A 66 16.08 9.46 -13.32
N ASN A 67 16.02 9.49 -14.65
CA ASN A 67 17.05 10.10 -15.50
C ASN A 67 16.42 10.76 -16.73
N THR A 68 17.14 11.70 -17.37
CA THR A 68 16.82 12.10 -18.75
C THR A 68 17.03 10.89 -19.69
N PHE A 69 16.36 10.88 -20.83
CA PHE A 69 16.54 9.82 -21.85
C PHE A 69 18.00 9.74 -22.33
N SER A 70 18.67 10.88 -22.45
CA SER A 70 20.09 10.98 -22.73
C SER A 70 20.95 10.20 -21.71
N ASN A 71 20.73 10.45 -20.41
CA ASN A 71 21.44 9.75 -19.34
C ASN A 71 21.07 8.27 -19.24
N PHE A 72 19.82 7.91 -19.56
CA PHE A 72 19.41 6.52 -19.68
C PHE A 72 20.20 5.81 -20.78
N LEU A 73 20.26 6.38 -21.97
CA LEU A 73 21.02 5.81 -23.11
C LEU A 73 22.51 5.66 -22.75
N ARG A 74 23.11 6.66 -22.10
CA ARG A 74 24.51 6.60 -21.68
C ARG A 74 24.82 5.42 -20.76
N GLN A 75 23.87 5.06 -19.89
CA GLN A 75 24.01 3.95 -18.97
C GLN A 75 23.63 2.59 -19.61
N PHE A 76 22.69 2.61 -20.56
CA PHE A 76 22.15 1.41 -21.17
C PHE A 76 22.98 0.95 -22.38
N ASP A 77 23.43 1.92 -23.20
CA ASP A 77 24.22 1.68 -24.42
C ASP A 77 25.05 2.94 -24.75
N GLY A 78 26.33 2.92 -24.39
CA GLY A 78 27.22 4.06 -24.58
C GLY A 78 27.51 4.42 -26.03
N GLU A 79 27.48 3.46 -26.97
CA GLU A 79 27.69 3.72 -28.39
C GLU A 79 26.45 4.40 -28.99
N LEU A 80 25.27 3.86 -28.70
CA LEU A 80 24.02 4.46 -29.15
C LEU A 80 23.81 5.86 -28.56
N TYR A 81 24.33 6.11 -27.35
CA TYR A 81 24.33 7.43 -26.76
C TYR A 81 25.16 8.44 -27.54
N LYS A 82 26.31 8.04 -28.09
CA LYS A 82 27.15 8.93 -28.92
C LYS A 82 26.41 9.34 -30.20
N ASP A 83 25.79 8.39 -30.87
CA ASP A 83 24.99 8.63 -32.08
C ASP A 83 23.80 9.56 -31.78
N TYR A 84 23.07 9.28 -30.72
CA TYR A 84 21.97 10.11 -30.26
C TYR A 84 22.39 11.55 -29.96
N SER A 85 23.52 11.72 -29.25
CA SER A 85 24.03 13.05 -28.88
C SER A 85 24.48 13.84 -30.10
N LEU A 86 25.15 13.17 -31.05
CA LEU A 86 25.59 13.76 -32.29
C LEU A 86 24.41 14.20 -33.18
N GLU A 87 23.36 13.40 -33.26
CA GLU A 87 22.18 13.71 -34.05
C GLU A 87 21.39 14.90 -33.45
N ARG A 88 21.26 14.93 -32.12
CA ARG A 88 20.67 16.10 -31.43
C ARG A 88 21.46 17.36 -31.64
N TYR A 89 22.77 17.28 -31.61
CA TYR A 89 23.65 18.44 -31.86
C TYR A 89 23.49 18.97 -33.31
N LYS A 90 23.50 18.07 -34.31
CA LYS A 90 23.31 18.44 -35.73
C LYS A 90 21.97 19.12 -36.01
N GLN A 91 20.92 18.78 -35.23
CA GLN A 91 19.60 19.39 -35.40
C GLN A 91 19.38 20.63 -34.50
N GLY A 92 20.42 21.14 -33.84
CA GLY A 92 20.34 22.33 -32.98
C GLY A 92 19.49 22.13 -31.72
N VAL A 93 19.15 20.90 -31.37
CA VAL A 93 18.40 20.54 -30.13
C VAL A 93 19.40 20.43 -28.98
N THR A 94 20.05 21.58 -28.65
CA THR A 94 20.86 21.67 -27.43
C THR A 94 19.92 21.97 -26.27
N GLY A 95 20.08 21.29 -25.13
CA GLY A 95 19.19 21.32 -23.97
C GLY A 95 19.13 22.65 -23.20
N VAL A 96 19.04 23.80 -23.89
CA VAL A 96 18.78 25.11 -23.30
C VAL A 96 17.29 25.41 -23.43
N GLY A 97 16.65 25.55 -22.29
CA GLY A 97 15.20 25.61 -22.15
C GLY A 97 14.50 26.67 -22.99
N SER A 98 13.51 26.27 -23.77
CA SER A 98 12.45 27.14 -24.24
C SER A 98 11.41 27.31 -23.12
N ASN A 99 11.03 28.55 -22.81
CA ASN A 99 9.94 28.92 -21.93
C ASN A 99 8.59 28.57 -22.57
N THR A 100 8.22 27.29 -22.58
CA THR A 100 6.87 26.87 -22.90
C THR A 100 6.10 26.64 -21.59
N PRO A 101 4.84 27.09 -21.49
CA PRO A 101 4.05 26.87 -20.29
C PRO A 101 3.95 25.39 -20.00
N ASN A 102 4.04 25.05 -18.72
CA ASN A 102 3.96 23.69 -18.20
C ASN A 102 2.65 23.06 -18.70
N PRO A 103 2.64 22.04 -19.56
CA PRO A 103 1.39 21.36 -19.86
C PRO A 103 0.94 20.66 -18.57
N GLU A 104 -0.21 21.05 -18.07
CA GLU A 104 -0.91 20.27 -17.07
C GLU A 104 -1.25 18.93 -17.70
N PHE A 105 -0.50 17.91 -17.32
CA PHE A 105 -0.90 16.55 -17.62
C PHE A 105 -2.17 16.29 -16.79
N LYS A 106 -3.32 16.42 -17.40
CA LYS A 106 -4.51 15.75 -16.93
C LYS A 106 -4.27 14.25 -17.15
N HIS A 107 -3.52 13.63 -16.22
CA HIS A 107 -3.70 12.22 -16.02
C HIS A 107 -5.19 12.11 -15.68
N GLU A 108 -5.98 11.52 -16.55
CA GLU A 108 -7.24 10.96 -16.08
C GLU A 108 -6.83 10.03 -14.95
N LYS A 109 -6.97 10.53 -13.72
CA LYS A 109 -6.88 9.67 -12.55
C LYS A 109 -7.81 8.52 -12.88
N PRO A 110 -7.38 7.27 -12.82
CA PRO A 110 -8.26 6.15 -13.05
C PRO A 110 -9.52 6.46 -12.23
N LYS A 111 -10.68 6.40 -12.87
CA LYS A 111 -11.96 6.62 -12.17
C LYS A 111 -12.10 5.46 -11.22
N PHE A 112 -11.61 5.63 -10.00
CA PHE A 112 -11.85 4.69 -8.93
C PHE A 112 -13.35 4.69 -8.69
N HIS A 113 -13.93 3.51 -8.56
CA HIS A 113 -15.29 3.40 -8.06
C HIS A 113 -15.25 3.92 -6.61
N THR A 114 -15.63 5.19 -6.45
CA THR A 114 -15.65 5.85 -5.14
C THR A 114 -16.81 5.35 -4.28
N LYS A 115 -17.79 4.68 -4.91
CA LYS A 115 -18.98 4.18 -4.24
C LYS A 115 -19.07 2.66 -4.36
N ILE A 116 -19.18 2.01 -3.22
CA ILE A 116 -19.48 0.58 -3.12
C ILE A 116 -21.01 0.46 -3.15
N ASP A 117 -21.51 -0.26 -4.16
CA ASP A 117 -22.94 -0.53 -4.33
C ASP A 117 -23.32 -1.87 -3.68
N LEU A 118 -23.23 -1.90 -2.36
CA LEU A 118 -23.58 -3.03 -1.50
C LEU A 118 -24.30 -2.50 -0.25
N PRO A 119 -25.14 -3.31 0.40
CA PRO A 119 -25.73 -2.95 1.68
C PRO A 119 -24.65 -2.79 2.75
N LYS A 120 -24.76 -1.72 3.53
CA LYS A 120 -23.93 -1.55 4.72
C LYS A 120 -24.38 -2.52 5.80
N ILE A 121 -23.44 -2.97 6.62
CA ILE A 121 -23.78 -3.84 7.76
C ILE A 121 -24.81 -3.17 8.71
N SER A 122 -24.72 -1.87 8.89
CA SER A 122 -25.69 -1.11 9.72
C SER A 122 -27.12 -1.17 9.20
N GLU A 123 -27.30 -1.30 7.88
CA GLU A 123 -28.59 -1.30 7.18
C GLU A 123 -29.24 -2.70 7.15
N LEU A 124 -28.51 -3.75 7.47
CA LEU A 124 -29.01 -5.10 7.55
C LEU A 124 -29.95 -5.28 8.75
N GLU A 125 -30.88 -6.21 8.67
CA GLU A 125 -31.72 -6.60 9.79
C GLU A 125 -30.89 -7.06 10.99
N ASN A 126 -31.40 -6.85 12.19
CA ASN A 126 -30.67 -7.20 13.41
C ASN A 126 -30.36 -8.71 13.51
N GLU A 127 -31.26 -9.51 12.93
CA GLU A 127 -31.11 -10.98 12.90
C GLU A 127 -30.16 -11.48 11.80
N HIS A 128 -29.74 -10.62 10.88
CA HIS A 128 -28.86 -11.01 9.79
C HIS A 128 -27.51 -11.50 10.34
N PHE A 129 -27.07 -12.67 9.88
CA PHE A 129 -25.89 -13.35 10.43
C PHE A 129 -24.60 -12.51 10.32
N ALA A 130 -24.43 -11.72 9.25
CA ALA A 130 -23.25 -10.86 9.08
C ALA A 130 -23.21 -9.73 10.12
N LYS A 131 -24.35 -9.14 10.46
CA LYS A 131 -24.47 -8.15 11.53
C LYS A 131 -24.22 -8.76 12.89
N LYS A 132 -24.83 -9.91 13.19
CA LYS A 132 -24.60 -10.68 14.43
C LYS A 132 -23.13 -11.06 14.58
N TYR A 133 -22.49 -11.47 13.49
CA TYR A 133 -21.07 -11.83 13.51
C TYR A 133 -20.20 -10.66 14.02
N LEU A 134 -20.44 -9.43 13.58
CA LEU A 134 -19.68 -8.25 14.01
C LEU A 134 -20.06 -7.80 15.42
N ILE A 135 -21.35 -7.91 15.80
CA ILE A 135 -21.81 -7.64 17.17
C ILE A 135 -21.16 -8.62 18.15
N ASN A 136 -21.11 -9.90 17.81
CA ASN A 136 -20.47 -10.92 18.64
C ASN A 136 -18.95 -10.73 18.76
N ARG A 137 -18.33 -10.04 17.81
CA ARG A 137 -16.94 -9.59 17.89
C ARG A 137 -16.79 -8.24 18.61
N ALA A 138 -17.86 -7.71 19.17
CA ALA A 138 -17.90 -6.41 19.84
C ALA A 138 -17.36 -5.25 18.98
N ILE A 139 -17.48 -5.35 17.66
CA ILE A 139 -17.11 -4.22 16.77
C ILE A 139 -17.97 -3.01 17.13
N PRO A 140 -17.37 -1.85 17.44
CA PRO A 140 -18.12 -0.67 17.87
C PRO A 140 -19.17 -0.25 16.82
N PRO A 141 -20.41 0.08 17.24
CA PRO A 141 -21.55 0.31 16.35
C PRO A 141 -21.29 1.33 15.23
N GLN A 142 -20.51 2.37 15.49
CA GLN A 142 -20.15 3.39 14.48
C GLN A 142 -19.42 2.79 13.26
N PHE A 143 -18.72 1.68 13.39
CA PHE A 143 -18.00 1.03 12.30
C PHE A 143 -18.88 0.08 11.48
N LEU A 144 -20.07 -0.27 11.96
CA LEU A 144 -21.02 -1.08 11.17
C LEU A 144 -21.49 -0.35 9.90
N SER A 145 -21.54 0.97 9.93
CA SER A 145 -21.85 1.81 8.75
C SER A 145 -20.67 1.97 7.78
N TYR A 146 -19.47 1.57 8.21
CA TYR A 146 -18.26 1.61 7.40
C TYR A 146 -18.02 0.31 6.62
N LEU A 147 -18.64 -0.78 7.07
CA LEU A 147 -18.48 -2.12 6.51
C LEU A 147 -19.70 -2.49 5.64
N TYR A 148 -19.45 -3.32 4.62
CA TYR A 148 -20.49 -3.78 3.71
C TYR A 148 -20.58 -5.30 3.71
N TYR A 149 -21.69 -5.82 3.18
CA TYR A 149 -21.92 -7.24 3.00
C TYR A 149 -22.13 -7.58 1.53
N THR A 150 -21.58 -8.69 1.09
CA THR A 150 -21.85 -9.27 -0.22
C THR A 150 -22.20 -10.75 -0.11
N GLU A 151 -23.19 -11.18 -0.87
CA GLU A 151 -23.55 -12.60 -1.00
C GLU A 151 -22.60 -13.34 -1.94
N ASP A 152 -22.08 -12.64 -2.96
CA ASP A 152 -21.12 -13.18 -3.91
C ASP A 152 -19.94 -12.22 -4.10
N PHE A 153 -18.84 -12.56 -3.44
CA PHE A 153 -17.62 -11.78 -3.49
C PHE A 153 -17.01 -11.72 -4.89
N LYS A 154 -17.06 -12.82 -5.65
CA LYS A 154 -16.51 -12.90 -7.00
C LYS A 154 -17.21 -11.94 -7.96
N THR A 155 -18.54 -11.96 -7.94
CA THR A 155 -19.37 -11.03 -8.74
C THR A 155 -19.10 -9.59 -8.35
N PHE A 156 -19.06 -9.28 -7.05
CA PHE A 156 -18.72 -7.94 -6.58
C PHE A 156 -17.32 -7.49 -7.05
N VAL A 157 -16.30 -8.33 -6.95
CA VAL A 157 -14.93 -7.99 -7.41
C VAL A 157 -14.93 -7.67 -8.91
N LYS A 158 -15.67 -8.40 -9.74
CA LYS A 158 -15.81 -8.14 -11.19
C LYS A 158 -16.42 -6.78 -11.50
N THR A 159 -17.33 -6.27 -10.66
CA THR A 159 -17.87 -4.91 -10.83
C THR A 159 -16.87 -3.83 -10.48
N MET A 160 -15.95 -4.10 -9.56
CA MET A 160 -15.00 -3.13 -9.02
C MET A 160 -13.69 -3.05 -9.81
N THR A 161 -13.28 -4.13 -10.46
CA THR A 161 -11.99 -4.17 -11.19
C THR A 161 -12.07 -5.07 -12.43
N LYS A 162 -11.33 -4.70 -13.47
CA LYS A 162 -11.17 -5.52 -14.68
C LYS A 162 -10.13 -6.62 -14.53
N ARG A 163 -9.48 -6.73 -13.36
CA ARG A 163 -8.49 -7.76 -13.10
C ARG A 163 -9.18 -9.07 -12.80
N ASP A 164 -8.64 -10.13 -13.35
CA ASP A 164 -9.12 -11.48 -13.05
C ASP A 164 -8.45 -11.99 -11.77
N TYR A 165 -9.27 -12.51 -10.86
CA TYR A 165 -8.87 -13.13 -9.61
C TYR A 165 -9.47 -14.54 -9.55
N ASP A 166 -8.67 -15.50 -9.13
CA ASP A 166 -9.17 -16.85 -8.85
C ASP A 166 -9.95 -16.83 -7.52
N LEU A 167 -11.27 -16.69 -7.63
CA LEU A 167 -12.21 -16.55 -6.51
C LEU A 167 -13.33 -17.57 -6.62
N ASN A 168 -13.76 -18.07 -5.47
CA ASN A 168 -14.90 -18.97 -5.40
C ASN A 168 -16.20 -18.23 -5.72
N GLU A 169 -17.12 -18.92 -6.37
CA GLU A 169 -18.47 -18.42 -6.63
C GLU A 169 -19.35 -18.51 -5.37
N ASN A 170 -20.32 -17.62 -5.27
CA ASN A 170 -21.31 -17.56 -4.18
C ASN A 170 -20.66 -17.50 -2.77
N GLU A 171 -19.48 -16.92 -2.66
CA GLU A 171 -18.81 -16.80 -1.36
C GLU A 171 -19.22 -15.49 -0.67
N GLN A 172 -19.90 -15.63 0.46
CA GLN A 172 -20.34 -14.50 1.28
C GLN A 172 -19.17 -13.92 2.06
N ARG A 173 -19.01 -12.58 2.00
CA ARG A 173 -17.94 -11.90 2.72
C ARG A 173 -18.38 -10.54 3.27
N ILE A 174 -17.71 -10.11 4.34
CA ILE A 174 -17.70 -8.71 4.78
C ILE A 174 -16.70 -7.96 3.92
N ILE A 175 -17.10 -6.83 3.36
CA ILE A 175 -16.23 -5.92 2.63
C ILE A 175 -15.74 -4.83 3.56
N ILE A 176 -14.43 -4.71 3.65
CA ILE A 176 -13.71 -3.73 4.44
C ILE A 176 -13.05 -2.77 3.45
N PRO A 177 -13.59 -1.57 3.21
CA PRO A 177 -13.02 -0.62 2.26
C PRO A 177 -11.82 0.10 2.86
N PHE A 178 -10.81 0.37 2.04
CA PHE A 178 -9.65 1.17 2.38
C PHE A 178 -9.70 2.44 1.54
N TYR A 179 -9.81 3.56 2.20
CA TYR A 179 -9.87 4.87 1.57
C TYR A 179 -8.54 5.61 1.75
N ASP A 180 -8.19 6.45 0.78
CA ASP A 180 -7.10 7.42 0.93
C ASP A 180 -7.55 8.63 1.78
N GLU A 181 -6.67 9.58 1.98
CA GLU A 181 -6.91 10.81 2.75
C GLU A 181 -8.00 11.70 2.12
N ASN A 182 -8.28 11.51 0.82
CA ASN A 182 -9.33 12.19 0.07
C ASN A 182 -10.64 11.39 0.00
N LYS A 183 -10.75 10.30 0.76
CA LYS A 183 -11.89 9.37 0.78
C LYS A 183 -12.16 8.66 -0.55
N ASN A 184 -11.15 8.50 -1.41
CA ASN A 184 -11.25 7.64 -2.57
C ASN A 184 -10.98 6.19 -2.18
N LEU A 185 -11.78 5.25 -2.69
CA LEU A 185 -11.55 3.84 -2.48
C LEU A 185 -10.30 3.38 -3.25
N ILE A 186 -9.29 2.92 -2.54
CA ILE A 186 -8.01 2.50 -3.11
C ILE A 186 -7.78 0.99 -3.04
N THR A 187 -8.37 0.33 -2.07
CA THR A 187 -8.24 -1.11 -1.81
C THR A 187 -9.47 -1.55 -1.04
N PHE A 188 -9.84 -2.80 -1.10
CA PHE A 188 -10.78 -3.39 -0.16
C PHE A 188 -10.38 -4.82 0.19
N GLN A 189 -10.80 -5.28 1.36
CA GLN A 189 -10.67 -6.67 1.76
C GLN A 189 -12.03 -7.34 1.85
N GLY A 190 -12.11 -8.56 1.33
CA GLY A 190 -13.21 -9.47 1.59
C GLY A 190 -12.85 -10.41 2.73
N ARG A 191 -13.53 -10.29 3.88
CA ARG A 191 -13.36 -11.19 5.03
C ARG A 191 -14.41 -12.28 5.02
N ALA A 192 -13.97 -13.55 5.08
CA ALA A 192 -14.85 -14.71 5.24
C ALA A 192 -15.39 -14.82 6.67
N PHE A 193 -16.57 -15.38 6.82
CA PHE A 193 -17.22 -15.63 8.12
C PHE A 193 -16.66 -16.87 8.82
N THR A 194 -16.19 -17.85 8.05
CA THR A 194 -15.66 -19.12 8.52
C THR A 194 -14.13 -19.18 8.44
N ASN A 195 -13.53 -20.17 9.09
CA ASN A 195 -12.10 -20.43 8.98
C ASN A 195 -11.80 -21.11 7.64
N THR A 196 -11.69 -20.31 6.59
CA THR A 196 -11.22 -20.73 5.26
C THR A 196 -9.73 -20.53 5.15
N VAL A 197 -9.08 -21.20 4.17
CA VAL A 197 -7.65 -21.03 3.85
C VAL A 197 -7.32 -19.55 3.57
N LEU A 198 -8.24 -18.83 2.92
CA LEU A 198 -8.12 -17.41 2.63
C LEU A 198 -9.15 -16.59 3.41
N ARG A 199 -8.89 -16.46 4.71
CA ARG A 199 -9.76 -15.64 5.60
C ARG A 199 -9.92 -14.21 5.12
N TYR A 200 -8.85 -13.59 4.61
CA TYR A 200 -8.84 -12.26 4.04
C TYR A 200 -8.32 -12.31 2.60
N ILE A 201 -9.07 -11.73 1.68
CA ILE A 201 -8.66 -11.52 0.29
C ILE A 201 -8.58 -10.02 0.07
N THR A 202 -7.41 -9.53 -0.35
CA THR A 202 -7.17 -8.10 -0.60
C THR A 202 -7.22 -7.80 -2.09
N ILE A 203 -8.11 -6.91 -2.49
CA ILE A 203 -8.29 -6.44 -3.86
C ILE A 203 -7.84 -4.99 -3.92
N LYS A 204 -6.84 -4.71 -4.74
CA LYS A 204 -6.34 -3.36 -5.01
C LYS A 204 -7.02 -2.78 -6.24
N MET A 205 -7.46 -1.53 -6.15
CA MET A 205 -8.05 -0.81 -7.30
C MET A 205 -6.97 -0.54 -8.35
N ASP A 206 -5.73 -0.20 -7.92
CA ASP A 206 -4.54 -0.08 -8.76
C ASP A 206 -3.38 -0.89 -8.17
N GLU A 207 -2.35 -1.20 -8.98
CA GLU A 207 -1.18 -1.97 -8.51
C GLU A 207 -0.42 -1.28 -7.38
N ASP A 208 -0.34 0.04 -7.46
CA ASP A 208 0.37 0.86 -6.49
C ASP A 208 -0.49 1.29 -5.30
N SER A 209 -1.79 0.90 -5.26
CA SER A 209 -2.69 1.23 -4.16
C SER A 209 -2.15 0.75 -2.82
N SER A 210 -2.27 1.60 -1.81
CA SER A 210 -1.89 1.29 -0.43
C SER A 210 -2.72 0.15 0.13
N LYS A 211 -2.13 -0.62 1.05
CA LYS A 211 -2.82 -1.61 1.88
C LYS A 211 -2.97 -1.12 3.32
N ILE A 212 -2.84 0.18 3.55
CA ILE A 212 -3.05 0.77 4.86
C ILE A 212 -4.52 1.10 4.99
N PHE A 213 -5.15 0.53 6.01
CA PHE A 213 -6.54 0.80 6.35
C PHE A 213 -6.62 1.99 7.31
N GLY A 214 -7.57 2.89 7.09
CA GLY A 214 -7.87 3.99 8.01
C GLY A 214 -7.13 5.30 7.71
N LEU A 215 -6.54 5.47 6.53
CA LEU A 215 -5.89 6.72 6.11
C LEU A 215 -6.88 7.90 6.09
N ASP A 216 -8.13 7.65 5.72
CA ASP A 216 -9.22 8.63 5.63
C ASP A 216 -9.64 9.26 6.97
N ARG A 217 -9.18 8.68 8.10
CA ARG A 217 -9.49 9.13 9.46
C ARG A 217 -8.25 9.34 10.33
N LEU A 218 -7.05 9.20 9.76
CA LEU A 218 -5.79 9.39 10.45
C LEU A 218 -5.51 10.87 10.69
N ASN A 219 -5.17 11.23 11.93
CA ASN A 219 -4.70 12.56 12.30
C ASN A 219 -3.24 12.50 12.76
N LEU A 220 -2.33 12.99 11.91
CA LEU A 220 -0.88 12.99 12.16
C LEU A 220 -0.41 14.07 13.15
N GLU A 221 -1.27 15.00 13.52
CA GLU A 221 -0.95 15.99 14.57
C GLU A 221 -1.03 15.39 15.97
N LYS A 222 -1.72 14.24 16.10
CA LYS A 222 -1.90 13.51 17.36
C LYS A 222 -1.14 12.20 17.34
N ASN A 223 -0.90 11.64 18.52
CA ASN A 223 -0.41 10.28 18.64
C ASN A 223 -1.37 9.29 17.94
N PHE A 224 -0.82 8.34 17.22
CA PHE A 224 -1.58 7.33 16.50
C PHE A 224 -1.00 5.94 16.69
N TYR A 225 -1.80 4.95 16.39
CA TYR A 225 -1.45 3.54 16.56
C TYR A 225 -1.47 2.83 15.21
N VAL A 226 -0.58 1.85 15.06
CA VAL A 226 -0.47 1.02 13.87
C VAL A 226 -0.61 -0.43 14.28
N VAL A 227 -1.70 -1.08 13.86
CA VAL A 227 -2.02 -2.48 14.16
C VAL A 227 -1.87 -3.36 12.92
N GLU A 228 -2.02 -4.68 13.07
CA GLU A 228 -1.92 -5.62 11.95
C GLU A 228 -3.21 -5.70 11.13
N GLY A 229 -4.35 -5.81 11.78
CA GLY A 229 -5.64 -6.06 11.16
C GLY A 229 -6.62 -4.89 11.22
N PRO A 230 -7.46 -4.70 10.18
CA PRO A 230 -8.47 -3.64 10.18
C PRO A 230 -9.43 -3.71 11.38
N PHE A 231 -9.84 -4.90 11.81
CA PHE A 231 -10.76 -5.04 12.93
C PHE A 231 -10.15 -4.58 14.26
N ASP A 232 -8.87 -4.86 14.47
CA ASP A 232 -8.16 -4.41 15.67
C ASP A 232 -8.10 -2.89 15.75
N SER A 233 -8.00 -2.22 14.59
CA SER A 233 -7.97 -0.75 14.55
C SER A 233 -9.25 -0.08 15.04
N PHE A 234 -10.35 -0.79 15.11
CA PHE A 234 -11.62 -0.25 15.59
C PHE A 234 -11.68 -0.08 17.12
N PHE A 235 -10.77 -0.71 17.84
CA PHE A 235 -10.70 -0.63 19.30
C PHE A 235 -9.79 0.49 19.82
N LEU A 236 -9.10 1.19 18.92
CA LEU A 236 -8.21 2.30 19.26
C LEU A 236 -8.63 3.58 18.53
N SER A 237 -8.55 4.69 19.22
CA SER A 237 -8.69 6.00 18.60
C SER A 237 -7.46 6.33 17.75
N ASN A 238 -7.64 7.04 16.62
CA ASN A 238 -6.55 7.47 15.73
C ASN A 238 -5.63 6.30 15.34
N CYS A 239 -6.19 5.27 14.73
CA CYS A 239 -5.51 4.02 14.45
C CYS A 239 -5.62 3.63 12.97
N ILE A 240 -4.51 3.15 12.42
CA ILE A 240 -4.42 2.55 11.10
C ILE A 240 -4.03 1.07 11.18
N ALA A 241 -4.36 0.29 10.15
CA ALA A 241 -3.94 -1.10 10.09
C ALA A 241 -3.14 -1.40 8.82
N MET A 242 -2.09 -2.19 8.95
CA MET A 242 -1.17 -2.54 7.86
C MET A 242 -1.61 -3.79 7.09
N ALA A 243 -2.79 -4.18 7.02
CA ALA A 243 -3.38 -5.32 6.29
C ALA A 243 -2.43 -6.13 5.34
N GLY A 244 -1.22 -6.40 5.84
CA GLY A 244 -0.14 -7.10 5.11
C GLY A 244 1.17 -7.06 5.88
N SER A 245 2.17 -7.84 5.43
CA SER A 245 3.44 -8.03 6.13
C SER A 245 4.46 -6.87 6.02
N ASP A 246 4.18 -5.80 5.29
CA ASP A 246 5.19 -4.78 4.96
C ASP A 246 5.12 -3.58 5.91
N ILE A 247 6.14 -3.42 6.79
CA ILE A 247 6.29 -2.31 7.73
C ILE A 247 6.93 -1.08 7.02
N LYS A 248 6.58 -0.83 5.78
CA LYS A 248 7.17 0.25 5.00
C LYS A 248 6.10 1.21 4.55
N PHE A 249 6.15 2.44 5.07
CA PHE A 249 5.29 3.54 4.62
C PHE A 249 5.83 4.24 3.37
N LYS A 250 6.42 3.48 2.41
CA LYS A 250 7.14 4.04 1.24
C LYS A 250 6.34 5.00 0.36
N SER A 251 5.03 4.86 0.37
CA SER A 251 4.11 5.72 -0.39
C SER A 251 3.47 6.82 0.47
N HIS A 252 3.80 6.89 1.76
CA HIS A 252 3.25 7.81 2.75
C HIS A 252 4.40 8.39 3.56
N GLU A 253 5.11 9.37 2.97
CA GLU A 253 6.28 10.02 3.58
C GLU A 253 5.91 10.79 4.85
N ASP A 254 4.70 11.31 4.93
CA ASP A 254 4.12 11.99 6.08
C ASP A 254 3.94 11.05 7.28
N ILE A 255 3.40 9.85 7.06
CA ILE A 255 3.29 8.81 8.10
C ILE A 255 4.69 8.37 8.54
N GLN A 256 5.61 8.17 7.58
CA GLN A 256 6.99 7.81 7.90
C GLN A 256 7.63 8.87 8.79
N THR A 257 7.48 10.15 8.46
CA THR A 257 8.00 11.28 9.24
C THR A 257 7.40 11.30 10.65
N ALA A 258 6.08 11.13 10.78
CA ALA A 258 5.41 11.10 12.07
C ALA A 258 5.84 9.89 12.93
N MET A 259 6.14 8.73 12.32
CA MET A 259 6.75 7.59 13.01
C MET A 259 8.16 7.91 13.52
N ASP A 260 8.99 8.54 12.69
CA ASP A 260 10.36 8.93 13.03
C ASP A 260 10.39 9.99 14.15
N GLU A 261 9.40 10.91 14.17
CA GLU A 261 9.16 11.87 15.25
C GLU A 261 8.64 11.23 16.55
N GLY A 262 8.24 9.96 16.51
CA GLY A 262 7.75 9.22 17.68
C GLY A 262 6.27 9.45 18.00
N LYS A 263 5.48 9.98 17.06
CA LYS A 263 4.01 10.12 17.21
C LYS A 263 3.28 8.80 17.01
N GLY A 264 3.83 7.89 16.19
CA GLY A 264 3.23 6.59 15.92
C GLY A 264 3.76 5.49 16.83
N THR A 265 2.87 4.59 17.28
CA THR A 265 3.20 3.40 18.07
C THR A 265 2.76 2.15 17.33
N MET A 266 3.71 1.22 17.11
CA MET A 266 3.41 -0.09 16.55
C MET A 266 2.84 -1.02 17.61
N VAL A 267 1.73 -1.68 17.29
CA VAL A 267 1.02 -2.62 18.18
C VAL A 267 0.81 -3.93 17.41
N PHE A 268 1.61 -4.93 17.72
CA PHE A 268 1.54 -6.27 17.13
C PHE A 268 0.64 -7.19 17.96
N ASP A 269 0.19 -8.27 17.33
CA ASP A 269 -0.49 -9.35 18.02
C ASP A 269 0.38 -9.91 19.16
N ASN A 270 -0.23 -10.30 20.28
CA ASN A 270 0.48 -10.85 21.43
C ASN A 270 0.80 -12.33 21.22
N GLU A 271 1.69 -12.62 20.27
CA GLU A 271 2.15 -13.97 19.92
C GLU A 271 3.67 -14.15 20.16
N PRO A 272 4.13 -14.30 21.41
CA PRO A 272 5.55 -14.29 21.76
C PRO A 272 6.38 -15.44 21.17
N ARG A 273 5.73 -16.49 20.65
CA ARG A 273 6.38 -17.63 19.96
C ARG A 273 6.35 -17.53 18.45
N ASN A 274 5.70 -16.52 17.89
CA ASN A 274 5.63 -16.31 16.44
C ASN A 274 6.90 -15.63 15.94
N LYS A 275 7.76 -16.36 15.25
CA LYS A 275 9.05 -15.85 14.75
C LYS A 275 8.89 -14.70 13.77
N GLU A 276 7.81 -14.68 12.97
CA GLU A 276 7.57 -13.60 12.02
C GLU A 276 7.25 -12.30 12.74
N ILE A 277 6.39 -12.35 13.76
CA ILE A 277 6.07 -11.17 14.59
C ILE A 277 7.32 -10.67 15.31
N ILE A 278 8.10 -11.56 15.93
CA ILE A 278 9.36 -11.16 16.60
C ILE A 278 10.30 -10.44 15.62
N THR A 279 10.52 -11.01 14.42
CA THR A 279 11.37 -10.39 13.41
C THR A 279 10.86 -9.02 12.97
N ARG A 280 9.54 -8.85 12.88
CA ARG A 280 8.93 -7.56 12.56
C ARG A 280 9.10 -6.55 13.70
N MET A 281 8.92 -6.97 14.95
CA MET A 281 9.17 -6.14 16.14
C MET A 281 10.63 -5.69 16.20
N GLU A 282 11.59 -6.58 15.96
CA GLU A 282 13.03 -6.25 15.91
C GLU A 282 13.31 -5.16 14.87
N LYS A 283 12.75 -5.26 13.66
CA LYS A 283 12.87 -4.22 12.61
C LYS A 283 12.29 -2.87 13.01
N VAL A 284 11.19 -2.84 13.76
CA VAL A 284 10.60 -1.61 14.29
C VAL A 284 11.54 -0.96 15.31
N ILE A 285 12.11 -1.77 16.21
CA ILE A 285 13.07 -1.32 17.22
C ILE A 285 14.35 -0.78 16.58
N GLU A 286 14.86 -1.44 15.53
CA GLU A 286 16.03 -0.99 14.76
C GLU A 286 15.81 0.37 14.09
N LYS A 287 14.59 0.65 13.64
CA LYS A 287 14.19 1.97 13.12
C LYS A 287 14.06 3.05 14.20
N GLY A 288 14.11 2.67 15.46
CA GLY A 288 13.93 3.59 16.58
C GLY A 288 12.50 4.06 16.77
N TRP A 289 11.49 3.34 16.28
CA TRP A 289 10.08 3.66 16.45
C TRP A 289 9.54 3.17 17.79
N ASN A 290 8.44 3.77 18.23
CA ASN A 290 7.72 3.30 19.40
C ASN A 290 7.02 1.97 19.10
N ILE A 291 7.06 1.07 20.08
CA ILE A 291 6.44 -0.25 19.98
C ILE A 291 5.82 -0.65 21.31
N CYS A 292 4.59 -1.15 21.26
CA CYS A 292 3.95 -1.80 22.40
C CYS A 292 4.49 -3.22 22.56
N ILE A 293 4.93 -3.57 23.77
CA ILE A 293 5.33 -4.93 24.15
C ILE A 293 4.42 -5.38 25.28
N TRP A 294 3.53 -6.33 25.00
CA TRP A 294 2.47 -6.73 25.90
C TRP A 294 3.00 -7.26 27.23
N PRO A 295 2.45 -6.80 28.37
CA PRO A 295 2.84 -7.28 29.69
C PRO A 295 2.40 -8.76 29.89
N SER A 296 2.99 -9.42 30.86
CA SER A 296 2.66 -10.83 31.15
C SER A 296 1.24 -11.07 31.65
N THR A 297 0.58 -10.03 32.11
CA THR A 297 -0.81 -10.04 32.55
C THR A 297 -1.80 -10.18 31.40
N VAL A 298 -1.46 -9.70 30.20
CA VAL A 298 -2.27 -9.84 29.00
C VAL A 298 -2.00 -11.20 28.36
N LYS A 299 -3.04 -12.05 28.28
CA LYS A 299 -2.95 -13.43 27.75
C LYS A 299 -3.60 -13.59 26.39
N LYS A 300 -4.45 -12.69 25.98
CA LYS A 300 -5.18 -12.74 24.72
C LYS A 300 -4.29 -12.32 23.57
N LYS A 301 -4.60 -12.83 22.37
CA LYS A 301 -3.77 -12.69 21.18
C LYS A 301 -3.86 -11.30 20.56
N ASP A 302 -5.05 -10.85 20.23
CA ASP A 302 -5.31 -9.63 19.49
C ASP A 302 -6.23 -8.67 20.27
N LEU A 303 -6.34 -7.43 19.81
CA LEU A 303 -7.13 -6.39 20.48
C LEU A 303 -8.61 -6.77 20.59
N ASN A 304 -9.16 -7.44 19.58
CA ASN A 304 -10.53 -7.90 19.60
C ASN A 304 -10.76 -8.95 20.71
N ASP A 305 -9.87 -9.94 20.80
CA ASP A 305 -9.95 -10.98 21.84
C ASP A 305 -9.71 -10.41 23.24
N MET A 306 -8.82 -9.41 23.36
CA MET A 306 -8.59 -8.69 24.62
C MET A 306 -9.86 -7.97 25.08
N TYR A 307 -10.49 -7.21 24.19
CA TYR A 307 -11.74 -6.50 24.49
C TYR A 307 -12.87 -7.47 24.88
N LEU A 308 -13.05 -8.55 24.13
CA LEU A 308 -14.04 -9.61 24.44
C LEU A 308 -13.79 -10.29 25.79
N SER A 309 -12.55 -10.30 26.28
CA SER A 309 -12.22 -10.86 27.60
C SER A 309 -12.46 -9.87 28.76
N GLY A 310 -13.00 -8.66 28.46
CA GLY A 310 -13.34 -7.66 29.45
C GLY A 310 -12.25 -6.61 29.71
N ILE A 311 -11.18 -6.57 28.87
CA ILE A 311 -10.17 -5.52 28.94
C ILE A 311 -10.71 -4.31 28.18
N SER A 312 -11.18 -3.27 28.90
CA SER A 312 -11.77 -2.06 28.33
C SER A 312 -10.75 -0.93 28.09
N ASP A 313 -9.66 -0.93 28.82
CA ASP A 313 -8.65 0.14 28.87
C ASP A 313 -7.40 -0.19 28.04
N LEU A 314 -7.62 -0.78 26.86
CA LEU A 314 -6.56 -1.17 25.91
C LEU A 314 -5.57 -0.05 25.63
N LEU A 315 -6.06 1.18 25.45
CA LEU A 315 -5.24 2.34 25.15
C LEU A 315 -4.26 2.66 26.29
N GLU A 316 -4.72 2.57 27.53
CA GLU A 316 -3.89 2.80 28.72
C GLU A 316 -2.81 1.72 28.85
N ILE A 317 -3.18 0.45 28.63
CA ILE A 317 -2.23 -0.68 28.64
C ILE A 317 -1.17 -0.50 27.55
N ILE A 318 -1.56 -0.13 26.34
CA ILE A 318 -0.62 0.11 25.23
C ILE A 318 0.35 1.23 25.59
N ASN A 319 -0.16 2.37 26.06
CA ASN A 319 0.67 3.53 26.40
C ASN A 319 1.66 3.22 27.54
N LYS A 320 1.23 2.50 28.57
CA LYS A 320 2.10 2.08 29.69
C LYS A 320 3.18 1.08 29.28
N ASN A 321 2.95 0.33 28.21
CA ASN A 321 3.87 -0.71 27.73
C ASN A 321 4.47 -0.36 26.36
N THR A 322 4.54 0.92 26.02
CA THR A 322 5.20 1.43 24.83
C THR A 322 6.65 1.76 25.15
N TYR A 323 7.57 1.20 24.37
CA TYR A 323 9.00 1.32 24.55
C TYR A 323 9.71 1.70 23.25
N LYS A 324 10.96 2.17 23.36
CA LYS A 324 11.80 2.59 22.23
C LYS A 324 13.25 2.13 22.44
N SER A 325 13.97 1.90 21.35
CA SER A 325 15.41 1.67 21.33
C SER A 325 15.86 0.52 22.27
N LEU A 326 16.84 0.74 23.15
CA LEU A 326 17.42 -0.29 24.01
C LEU A 326 16.38 -0.88 24.99
N LEU A 327 15.53 -0.03 25.55
CA LEU A 327 14.48 -0.48 26.48
C LEU A 327 13.51 -1.45 25.79
N ALA A 328 13.12 -1.15 24.55
CA ALA A 328 12.30 -2.05 23.75
C ALA A 328 13.00 -3.41 23.50
N LYS A 329 14.30 -3.41 23.22
CA LYS A 329 15.08 -4.67 23.06
C LYS A 329 15.03 -5.53 24.31
N THR A 330 15.20 -4.92 25.48
CA THR A 330 15.17 -5.63 26.77
C THR A 330 13.80 -6.25 27.03
N HIS A 331 12.74 -5.47 26.89
CA HIS A 331 11.38 -5.97 27.08
C HIS A 331 10.99 -7.03 26.04
N LEU A 332 11.40 -6.90 24.78
CA LEU A 332 11.18 -7.92 23.75
C LEU A 332 11.90 -9.23 24.11
N ALA A 333 13.13 -9.16 24.63
CA ALA A 333 13.88 -10.34 25.05
C ALA A 333 13.21 -11.09 26.18
N GLU A 334 12.51 -10.40 27.09
CA GLU A 334 11.70 -11.01 28.16
C GLU A 334 10.37 -11.56 27.62
N TRP A 335 9.69 -10.78 26.77
CA TRP A 335 8.39 -11.15 26.21
C TRP A 335 8.45 -12.44 25.39
N ARG A 336 9.45 -12.64 24.55
CA ARG A 336 9.62 -13.84 23.71
C ARG A 336 9.94 -15.12 24.48
N LYS A 337 10.25 -15.05 25.79
CA LYS A 337 10.48 -16.22 26.63
C LYS A 337 9.20 -16.83 27.21
N LYS A 338 8.08 -16.12 27.06
CA LYS A 338 6.73 -16.56 27.50
C LYS A 338 6.15 -17.54 26.49
#